data_3dc7f8fb030ffd0a2b4e519b19075c09
#
_entry.id   3dc7f8fb030ffd0a2b4e519b19075c09
#
_cell.length_a   1.000
_cell.length_b   1.000
_cell.length_c   1.000
_cell.angle_alpha   90.00
_cell.angle_beta   90.00
_cell.angle_gamma   90.00
#
_symmetry.space_group_name_H-M   'P 1'
#
loop_
_entity.id
_entity.type
_entity.pdbx_description
1 polymer ?
#
loop_
_entity_poly.entity_id
_entity_poly.type
_entity_poly.pdbx_seq_one_letter_code
_entity_poly.pdbx_strand_id
1 'polypeptide(L)'
;MSALVTQDGSSLAANAVLQTPPRPAPAPSVSPNLSESHDSFPGKSTPTGLLSSSPCSPYNGWNLASICNCRLIGQLRMKTVEPTNTRKAGIRKTLTGIQGLDEVTEGGLPQGRPTLLCGGAGCGKTLMATEFLVRGAVQFDEPGAFMAFEETANELSENVRSLGFDLPALIKAKKLVVDHVRVERSEIEETGDYDLEGLFIRLGHAIDSVGAKRVVLDTLESLFSGLSNTAILRSELRRLFRWLKDRDVTAVITAERGDETFTRHGLEEYVSDCVILLDHRVTDQLSTRRLRIVKYRGSTHGTNEFPFLIDDIGISVVPITSATLEHDAPVEWVSTGIPALDTMLGGKGYYRTASIMLSGTAGAGKTSIASHFAAACCSRGERCLYFSFEESPKQLVRNMRSIGLDLQPWIDKKLLQIHSARPSLHGLEMHLAVLHKLILGFQPHGVVIDPISNFTTVGSSSESRSMLTCLVDFLKAKQITAVFTSLVSGMVSLEESEVGISSIIDTWLVVRDVEVNGERIRALYVLKARGMAHSNQIREFLLTDQGIELPPWTQTTDGRTTR
;
A
#
# COMPACT_ATOMS: atom_id res chain seq x y z
N MET A 1 43.14 -25.57 -37.90
CA MET A 1 44.59 -25.35 -37.92
C MET A 1 44.89 -24.65 -36.59
N SER A 2 45.23 -25.42 -35.56
CA SER A 2 46.59 -25.71 -35.06
C SER A 2 47.12 -24.49 -34.34
N ALA A 3 47.07 -24.49 -33.00
CA ALA A 3 47.97 -25.10 -31.99
C ALA A 3 49.17 -24.21 -31.68
N LEU A 4 49.46 -23.91 -30.45
CA LEU A 4 50.33 -24.46 -29.39
C LEU A 4 50.56 -23.33 -28.35
N VAL A 5 50.25 -23.47 -27.07
CA VAL A 5 50.97 -24.07 -25.92
C VAL A 5 52.42 -23.60 -25.71
N THR A 6 52.66 -22.97 -24.54
CA THR A 6 53.72 -23.21 -23.56
C THR A 6 53.48 -22.38 -22.31
N GLN A 7 53.29 -22.94 -21.23
CA GLN A 7 53.93 -23.24 -19.93
C GLN A 7 55.18 -22.42 -19.59
N ASP A 8 55.10 -21.81 -18.38
CA ASP A 8 56.04 -21.84 -17.23
C ASP A 8 55.61 -20.75 -16.26
N GLY A 9 55.29 -20.92 -15.04
CA GLY A 9 55.89 -21.66 -13.95
C GLY A 9 56.82 -20.76 -13.10
N SER A 10 56.29 -20.08 -12.06
CA SER A 10 56.99 -19.92 -10.78
C SER A 10 56.12 -19.20 -9.72
N SER A 11 56.00 -19.85 -8.60
CA SER A 11 55.41 -19.44 -7.33
C SER A 11 56.23 -18.34 -6.66
N LEU A 12 55.53 -17.36 -6.07
CA LEU A 12 56.04 -16.65 -4.91
C LEU A 12 54.84 -16.33 -3.97
N ALA A 13 54.82 -17.08 -2.89
CA ALA A 13 53.95 -16.83 -1.75
C ALA A 13 54.44 -15.56 -1.01
N ALA A 14 53.59 -14.59 -0.84
CA ALA A 14 53.80 -13.49 0.11
C ALA A 14 52.68 -13.54 1.13
N ASN A 15 53.05 -13.94 2.35
CA ASN A 15 52.26 -13.84 3.58
C ASN A 15 51.95 -12.38 3.87
N ALA A 16 50.68 -11.98 3.76
CA ALA A 16 50.18 -10.74 4.34
C ALA A 16 49.46 -11.06 5.65
N VAL A 17 50.12 -10.73 6.75
CA VAL A 17 49.59 -10.76 8.09
C VAL A 17 48.54 -9.63 8.21
N LEU A 18 47.28 -9.99 8.35
CA LEU A 18 46.18 -9.07 8.70
C LEU A 18 46.31 -8.68 10.17
N GLN A 19 46.78 -7.46 10.43
CA GLN A 19 46.68 -6.82 11.74
C GLN A 19 45.26 -6.27 11.91
N THR A 20 44.55 -6.78 12.92
CA THR A 20 43.26 -6.27 13.41
C THR A 20 43.49 -4.96 14.19
N PRO A 21 42.67 -3.92 14.01
CA PRO A 21 42.75 -2.70 14.82
C PRO A 21 42.23 -2.95 16.25
N PRO A 22 42.74 -2.21 17.25
CA PRO A 22 42.38 -2.39 18.66
C PRO A 22 40.97 -1.90 18.95
N ARG A 23 40.28 -2.61 19.84
CA ARG A 23 38.95 -2.24 20.38
C ARG A 23 39.04 -0.91 21.16
N PRO A 24 38.04 -0.03 21.06
CA PRO A 24 37.95 1.13 21.94
C PRO A 24 37.55 0.72 23.37
N ALA A 25 38.11 1.43 24.35
CA ALA A 25 37.89 1.24 25.77
C ALA A 25 36.43 1.60 26.18
N PRO A 26 35.89 0.99 27.26
CA PRO A 26 34.53 1.27 27.72
C PRO A 26 34.49 2.65 28.44
N ALA A 27 33.40 3.40 28.17
CA ALA A 27 33.09 4.66 28.83
C ALA A 27 32.68 4.43 30.30
N PRO A 28 32.97 5.41 31.20
CA PRO A 28 32.69 5.27 32.63
C PRO A 28 31.18 5.37 32.92
N SER A 29 30.70 4.48 33.77
CA SER A 29 29.37 4.45 34.36
C SER A 29 29.15 5.66 35.28
N VAL A 30 28.11 6.43 34.99
CA VAL A 30 27.61 7.49 35.90
C VAL A 30 26.43 6.91 36.68
N SER A 31 26.58 6.79 37.99
CA SER A 31 25.52 6.47 38.94
C SER A 31 24.66 7.72 39.20
N PRO A 32 23.34 7.61 39.34
CA PRO A 32 22.54 8.74 39.81
C PRO A 32 22.52 8.79 41.35
N ASN A 33 23.04 9.86 41.91
CA ASN A 33 22.83 10.22 43.31
C ASN A 33 21.42 10.78 43.48
N LEU A 34 20.69 10.17 44.38
CA LEU A 34 19.50 10.70 45.05
C LEU A 34 19.96 11.77 46.07
N SER A 35 19.42 12.98 46.00
CA SER A 35 19.34 13.87 47.13
C SER A 35 17.95 14.48 47.19
N GLU A 36 17.27 14.10 48.26
CA GLU A 36 16.05 14.72 48.77
C GLU A 36 16.29 16.18 49.15
N SER A 37 15.37 17.06 48.86
CA SER A 37 15.14 18.27 49.65
C SER A 37 13.66 18.58 49.72
N HIS A 38 13.16 18.43 50.94
CA HIS A 38 11.92 18.99 51.43
C HIS A 38 11.87 20.51 51.22
N ASP A 39 10.72 21.02 50.77
CA ASP A 39 10.17 22.23 51.37
C ASP A 39 8.66 22.34 51.20
N SER A 40 8.08 22.75 52.24
CA SER A 40 6.80 22.86 52.85
C SER A 40 5.76 23.76 52.13
N PHE A 41 4.52 23.37 52.37
CA PHE A 41 3.20 23.97 52.23
C PHE A 41 3.03 25.46 52.60
N PRO A 42 1.89 26.16 52.25
CA PRO A 42 0.56 25.96 52.81
C PRO A 42 -0.61 26.12 51.79
N GLY A 43 -1.66 25.41 51.83
CA GLY A 43 -2.85 25.28 52.63
C GLY A 43 -3.96 26.32 52.40
N LYS A 44 -5.15 25.83 51.93
CA LYS A 44 -6.50 26.29 52.32
C LYS A 44 -7.53 25.55 51.46
N SER A 45 -8.29 24.74 52.00
CA SER A 45 -9.63 24.80 52.67
C SER A 45 -10.79 24.37 51.76
N THR A 46 -11.32 23.21 52.10
CA THR A 46 -12.65 22.69 51.74
C THR A 46 -13.76 23.55 52.38
N PRO A 47 -15.01 23.45 51.89
CA PRO A 47 -15.98 22.79 52.74
C PRO A 47 -16.90 21.79 52.04
N THR A 48 -17.12 20.76 52.76
CA THR A 48 -18.22 19.80 52.87
C THR A 48 -19.66 20.34 52.68
N GLY A 49 -20.49 19.52 52.10
CA GLY A 49 -21.95 19.66 52.13
C GLY A 49 -22.62 18.36 51.74
N LEU A 50 -23.14 17.72 52.73
CA LEU A 50 -23.78 16.41 52.85
C LEU A 50 -25.22 16.35 52.36
N LEU A 51 -25.68 15.10 52.08
CA LEU A 51 -27.02 14.51 52.23
C LEU A 51 -28.02 14.83 51.10
N SER A 52 -28.85 13.90 50.57
CA SER A 52 -29.41 12.65 51.10
C SER A 52 -30.23 11.91 50.00
N SER A 53 -30.09 10.62 50.00
CA SER A 53 -31.15 9.57 49.94
C SER A 53 -32.27 9.60 48.91
N SER A 54 -32.31 8.56 48.15
CA SER A 54 -33.40 7.75 47.55
C SER A 54 -34.77 7.79 48.26
N PRO A 55 -35.85 7.09 47.82
CA PRO A 55 -36.08 6.21 46.66
C PRO A 55 -37.50 6.30 46.02
N CYS A 56 -37.81 5.33 45.17
CA CYS A 56 -39.13 4.72 44.88
C CYS A 56 -39.79 5.01 43.53
N SER A 57 -39.77 3.97 42.74
CA SER A 57 -40.79 3.47 41.81
C SER A 57 -42.18 3.33 42.50
N PRO A 58 -43.32 2.93 41.91
CA PRO A 58 -43.62 2.49 40.54
C PRO A 58 -45.05 2.84 40.02
N TYR A 59 -45.41 2.28 38.86
CA TYR A 59 -46.74 1.80 38.45
C TYR A 59 -47.61 2.59 37.47
N ASN A 60 -48.03 1.78 36.48
CA ASN A 60 -49.27 1.74 35.70
C ASN A 60 -49.38 2.72 34.53
N GLY A 61 -49.44 2.28 33.32
CA GLY A 61 -50.39 1.31 32.72
C GLY A 61 -51.73 1.95 32.45
N TRP A 62 -52.05 2.20 31.20
CA TRP A 62 -53.41 2.08 30.71
C TRP A 62 -53.46 2.13 29.18
N ASN A 63 -54.31 1.33 28.72
CA ASN A 63 -54.62 0.80 27.41
C ASN A 63 -55.59 1.70 26.61
N LEU A 64 -55.57 1.50 25.29
CA LEU A 64 -56.72 1.46 24.36
C LEU A 64 -57.55 2.72 24.06
N ALA A 65 -57.49 3.04 22.77
CA ALA A 65 -58.61 3.26 21.86
C ALA A 65 -59.74 4.23 22.27
N SER A 66 -59.88 5.27 21.47
CA SER A 66 -61.20 5.65 20.91
C SER A 66 -61.04 6.81 19.91
N ILE A 67 -61.26 6.52 18.65
CA ILE A 67 -62.20 7.14 17.72
C ILE A 67 -62.61 8.60 18.04
N CYS A 68 -62.23 9.54 17.18
CA CYS A 68 -63.21 10.38 16.54
C CYS A 68 -62.66 11.16 15.33
N ASN A 69 -63.44 11.08 14.27
CA ASN A 69 -63.40 11.88 13.06
C ASN A 69 -63.36 13.39 13.34
N CYS A 70 -62.50 14.10 12.68
CA CYS A 70 -62.77 15.43 12.15
C CYS A 70 -62.01 15.62 10.81
N ARG A 71 -62.80 15.57 9.75
CA ARG A 71 -62.42 16.16 8.46
C ARG A 71 -62.39 17.66 8.63
N LEU A 72 -61.41 18.31 8.19
CA LEU A 72 -61.36 19.45 7.26
C LEU A 72 -60.11 20.33 7.49
N ILE A 73 -59.54 20.73 6.35
CA ILE A 73 -58.77 21.95 6.12
C ILE A 73 -57.22 21.80 6.24
N GLY A 74 -56.63 22.04 5.11
CA GLY A 74 -55.25 22.54 4.99
C GLY A 74 -54.33 21.66 4.19
N GLN A 75 -54.37 21.76 2.86
CA GLN A 75 -53.27 21.37 1.98
C GLN A 75 -52.03 22.21 2.32
N LEU A 76 -51.24 21.76 3.27
CA LEU A 76 -49.86 22.17 3.37
C LEU A 76 -49.04 21.22 2.50
N ARG A 77 -48.76 21.68 1.27
CA ARG A 77 -47.70 21.11 0.44
C ARG A 77 -46.41 21.12 1.27
N MET A 78 -46.04 19.98 1.84
CA MET A 78 -44.65 19.73 2.21
C MET A 78 -43.85 19.83 0.91
N LYS A 79 -43.15 20.93 0.72
CA LYS A 79 -42.03 20.97 -0.21
C LYS A 79 -41.06 19.92 0.28
N THR A 80 -40.98 18.82 -0.45
CA THR A 80 -39.82 17.94 -0.39
C THR A 80 -38.62 18.81 -0.68
N VAL A 81 -37.85 19.10 0.36
CA VAL A 81 -36.50 19.65 0.20
C VAL A 81 -35.71 18.52 -0.43
N GLU A 82 -35.58 18.55 -1.76
CA GLU A 82 -34.55 17.80 -2.42
C GLU A 82 -33.23 18.16 -1.72
N PRO A 83 -32.39 17.16 -1.33
CA PRO A 83 -31.08 17.47 -0.84
C PRO A 83 -30.33 18.15 -1.98
N THR A 84 -30.27 19.49 -1.92
CA THR A 84 -29.36 20.25 -2.77
C THR A 84 -27.97 19.78 -2.43
N ASN A 85 -27.50 18.82 -3.21
CA ASN A 85 -26.10 18.41 -3.26
C ASN A 85 -25.33 19.58 -3.88
N THR A 86 -25.20 20.66 -3.14
CA THR A 86 -24.23 21.71 -3.42
C THR A 86 -22.86 21.09 -3.16
N ARG A 87 -22.34 20.31 -4.11
CA ARG A 87 -20.91 20.10 -4.20
C ARG A 87 -20.30 21.49 -4.19
N LYS A 88 -19.70 21.88 -3.06
CA LYS A 88 -18.87 23.09 -2.98
C LYS A 88 -17.96 23.04 -4.19
N ALA A 89 -18.00 24.08 -5.03
CA ALA A 89 -17.16 24.15 -6.23
C ALA A 89 -15.70 24.13 -5.74
N GLY A 90 -15.11 22.94 -5.71
CA GLY A 90 -13.72 22.72 -5.37
C GLY A 90 -12.83 23.22 -6.50
N ILE A 91 -11.54 23.27 -6.24
CA ILE A 91 -10.54 23.55 -7.28
C ILE A 91 -10.66 22.52 -8.41
N ARG A 92 -10.53 22.98 -9.67
CA ARG A 92 -10.44 22.05 -10.81
C ARG A 92 -9.17 21.23 -10.71
N LYS A 93 -9.24 19.97 -11.10
CA LYS A 93 -8.13 19.03 -11.05
C LYS A 93 -7.88 18.43 -12.43
N THR A 94 -6.61 18.19 -12.73
CA THR A 94 -6.14 17.46 -13.91
C THR A 94 -5.75 16.06 -13.51
N LEU A 95 -6.39 15.04 -14.06
CA LEU A 95 -6.03 13.64 -13.85
C LEU A 95 -4.59 13.41 -14.32
N THR A 96 -3.80 12.75 -13.50
CA THR A 96 -2.42 12.41 -13.85
C THR A 96 -2.34 11.21 -14.77
N GLY A 97 -3.26 10.26 -14.63
CA GLY A 97 -3.23 8.95 -15.27
C GLY A 97 -2.21 8.00 -14.64
N ILE A 98 -1.47 8.45 -13.63
CA ILE A 98 -0.55 7.60 -12.85
C ILE A 98 -1.37 6.79 -11.88
N GLN A 99 -1.21 5.47 -11.93
CA GLN A 99 -2.00 4.53 -11.14
C GLN A 99 -1.93 4.85 -9.64
N GLY A 100 -3.09 5.02 -8.99
CA GLY A 100 -3.22 5.30 -7.56
C GLY A 100 -2.91 6.75 -7.16
N LEU A 101 -2.20 7.54 -7.98
CA LEU A 101 -1.89 8.94 -7.65
C LEU A 101 -3.16 9.81 -7.67
N ASP A 102 -4.04 9.60 -8.62
CA ASP A 102 -5.31 10.33 -8.70
C ASP A 102 -6.24 10.00 -7.52
N GLU A 103 -6.15 8.79 -6.97
CA GLU A 103 -6.90 8.40 -5.75
C GLU A 103 -6.39 9.15 -4.52
N VAL A 104 -5.07 9.18 -4.27
CA VAL A 104 -4.50 9.85 -3.09
C VAL A 104 -4.56 11.38 -3.18
N THR A 105 -4.67 11.94 -4.39
CA THR A 105 -4.90 13.36 -4.64
C THR A 105 -6.38 13.72 -4.75
N GLU A 106 -7.28 12.74 -4.60
CA GLU A 106 -8.73 12.92 -4.74
C GLU A 106 -9.16 13.54 -6.09
N GLY A 107 -8.55 13.08 -7.16
CA GLY A 107 -8.91 13.46 -8.54
C GLY A 107 -7.83 14.15 -9.35
N GLY A 108 -6.55 14.07 -8.94
CA GLY A 108 -5.42 14.58 -9.72
C GLY A 108 -4.77 15.85 -9.19
N LEU A 109 -3.97 16.50 -10.02
CA LEU A 109 -3.23 17.72 -9.67
C LEU A 109 -4.08 18.98 -9.88
N PRO A 110 -3.77 20.12 -9.20
CA PRO A 110 -4.52 21.36 -9.37
C PRO A 110 -4.37 21.90 -10.79
N GLN A 111 -5.48 21.96 -11.54
CA GLN A 111 -5.50 22.40 -12.93
C GLN A 111 -5.05 23.84 -13.07
N GLY A 112 -4.22 24.12 -14.09
CA GLY A 112 -3.70 25.45 -14.38
C GLY A 112 -2.77 26.00 -13.29
N ARG A 113 -2.16 25.12 -12.46
CA ARG A 113 -1.31 25.53 -11.33
C ARG A 113 -0.05 24.69 -11.23
N PRO A 114 1.02 25.23 -10.64
CA PRO A 114 2.25 24.48 -10.43
C PRO A 114 2.14 23.53 -9.23
N THR A 115 2.57 22.30 -9.46
CA THR A 115 2.83 21.26 -8.46
C THR A 115 4.32 21.05 -8.34
N LEU A 116 4.84 21.09 -7.12
CA LEU A 116 6.24 20.81 -6.82
C LEU A 116 6.41 19.34 -6.48
N LEU A 117 7.35 18.68 -7.13
CA LEU A 117 7.71 17.29 -6.92
C LEU A 117 9.12 17.22 -6.33
N CYS A 118 9.21 17.04 -5.02
CA CYS A 118 10.48 17.04 -4.28
C CYS A 118 10.97 15.64 -4.00
N GLY A 119 12.28 15.47 -3.86
CA GLY A 119 12.86 14.21 -3.40
C GLY A 119 14.37 14.12 -3.59
N GLY A 120 15.00 13.13 -2.97
CA GLY A 120 16.42 12.86 -3.13
C GLY A 120 16.77 12.32 -4.53
N ALA A 121 18.07 12.15 -4.78
CA ALA A 121 18.54 11.51 -6.01
C ALA A 121 18.00 10.08 -6.13
N GLY A 122 17.61 9.66 -7.34
CA GLY A 122 17.16 8.30 -7.62
C GLY A 122 15.77 7.94 -7.06
N CYS A 123 15.02 8.88 -6.47
CA CYS A 123 13.68 8.59 -5.95
C CYS A 123 12.59 8.51 -7.04
N GLY A 124 12.86 8.93 -8.29
CA GLY A 124 11.94 8.82 -9.42
C GLY A 124 11.22 10.10 -9.83
N LYS A 125 11.75 11.29 -9.49
CA LYS A 125 11.17 12.61 -9.86
C LYS A 125 10.97 12.77 -11.36
N THR A 126 12.07 12.70 -12.11
CA THR A 126 12.08 12.84 -13.58
C THR A 126 11.13 11.85 -14.25
N LEU A 127 11.11 10.60 -13.73
CA LEU A 127 10.23 9.58 -14.25
C LEU A 127 8.75 9.90 -14.01
N MET A 128 8.36 10.29 -12.80
CA MET A 128 6.98 10.66 -12.48
C MET A 128 6.52 11.88 -13.28
N ALA A 129 7.40 12.86 -13.45
CA ALA A 129 7.13 14.04 -14.25
C ALA A 129 6.96 13.69 -15.76
N THR A 130 7.82 12.81 -16.28
CA THR A 130 7.71 12.32 -17.66
C THR A 130 6.42 11.53 -17.86
N GLU A 131 6.09 10.61 -16.95
CA GLU A 131 4.86 9.82 -17.00
C GLU A 131 3.61 10.70 -17.00
N PHE A 132 3.59 11.79 -16.21
CA PHE A 132 2.51 12.77 -16.21
C PHE A 132 2.25 13.36 -17.61
N LEU A 133 3.30 13.68 -18.37
CA LEU A 133 3.16 14.16 -19.73
C LEU A 133 2.72 13.07 -20.71
N VAL A 134 3.35 11.89 -20.62
CA VAL A 134 3.02 10.76 -21.51
C VAL A 134 1.57 10.33 -21.35
N ARG A 135 1.12 10.14 -20.09
CA ARG A 135 -0.27 9.80 -19.79
C ARG A 135 -1.23 10.89 -20.26
N GLY A 136 -0.87 12.16 -20.07
CA GLY A 136 -1.61 13.30 -20.60
C GLY A 136 -1.84 13.23 -22.08
N ALA A 137 -0.77 13.03 -22.83
CA ALA A 137 -0.80 12.97 -24.29
C ALA A 137 -1.53 11.75 -24.85
N VAL A 138 -1.43 10.60 -24.16
CA VAL A 138 -1.99 9.30 -24.63
C VAL A 138 -3.42 9.10 -24.17
N GLN A 139 -3.73 9.37 -22.89
CA GLN A 139 -5.01 9.02 -22.30
C GLN A 139 -6.03 10.16 -22.33
N PHE A 140 -5.58 11.41 -22.29
CA PHE A 140 -6.45 12.58 -22.15
C PHE A 140 -6.40 13.53 -23.34
N ASP A 141 -5.57 13.24 -24.36
CA ASP A 141 -5.33 14.10 -25.52
C ASP A 141 -4.87 15.52 -25.12
N GLU A 142 -4.09 15.59 -24.03
CA GLU A 142 -3.49 16.82 -23.52
C GLU A 142 -2.00 16.86 -23.88
N PRO A 143 -1.60 17.66 -24.90
CA PRO A 143 -0.21 17.78 -25.28
C PRO A 143 0.65 18.35 -24.15
N GLY A 144 1.93 17.97 -24.12
CA GLY A 144 2.87 18.35 -23.09
C GLY A 144 4.13 19.04 -23.59
N ALA A 145 4.72 19.87 -22.72
CA ALA A 145 6.05 20.45 -22.94
C ALA A 145 6.96 20.05 -21.77
N PHE A 146 8.12 19.48 -22.09
CA PHE A 146 9.16 19.13 -21.13
C PHE A 146 10.35 20.07 -21.33
N MET A 147 10.68 20.84 -20.31
CA MET A 147 11.88 21.67 -20.26
C MET A 147 12.92 20.97 -19.38
N ALA A 148 13.96 20.44 -20.01
CA ALA A 148 15.04 19.73 -19.35
C ALA A 148 16.26 20.65 -19.17
N PHE A 149 16.87 20.63 -17.98
CA PHE A 149 18.07 21.41 -17.70
C PHE A 149 19.32 20.53 -17.52
N GLU A 150 19.15 19.24 -17.29
CA GLU A 150 20.25 18.30 -17.04
C GLU A 150 20.40 17.25 -18.15
N GLU A 151 19.29 16.68 -18.61
CA GLU A 151 19.30 15.59 -19.59
C GLU A 151 18.86 16.08 -20.98
N THR A 152 19.45 15.53 -22.03
CA THR A 152 18.99 15.77 -23.40
C THR A 152 17.73 14.97 -23.71
N ALA A 153 17.01 15.37 -24.76
CA ALA A 153 15.80 14.65 -25.22
C ALA A 153 16.07 13.18 -25.58
N ASN A 154 17.27 12.86 -26.08
CA ASN A 154 17.66 11.50 -26.41
C ASN A 154 17.90 10.66 -25.14
N GLU A 155 18.66 11.18 -24.19
CA GLU A 155 18.91 10.52 -22.90
C GLU A 155 17.59 10.27 -22.16
N LEU A 156 16.74 11.28 -22.06
CA LEU A 156 15.42 11.13 -21.45
C LEU A 156 14.59 10.02 -22.14
N SER A 157 14.61 9.98 -23.47
CA SER A 157 13.88 8.96 -24.25
C SER A 157 14.42 7.55 -24.00
N GLU A 158 15.75 7.39 -23.90
CA GLU A 158 16.39 6.10 -23.59
C GLU A 158 16.05 5.64 -22.17
N ASN A 159 16.09 6.55 -21.19
CA ASN A 159 15.85 6.27 -19.78
C ASN A 159 14.42 5.76 -19.52
N VAL A 160 13.41 6.22 -20.27
CA VAL A 160 12.02 5.84 -20.06
C VAL A 160 11.50 4.77 -21.02
N ARG A 161 12.30 4.35 -22.00
CA ARG A 161 11.90 3.35 -23.00
C ARG A 161 11.55 2.00 -22.38
N SER A 162 12.31 1.57 -21.36
CA SER A 162 12.08 0.32 -20.65
C SER A 162 10.74 0.26 -19.91
N LEU A 163 10.10 1.41 -19.70
CA LEU A 163 8.80 1.57 -19.05
C LEU A 163 7.65 1.65 -20.07
N GLY A 164 7.95 1.38 -21.34
CA GLY A 164 6.97 1.42 -22.42
C GLY A 164 6.62 2.84 -22.92
N PHE A 165 7.39 3.86 -22.56
CA PHE A 165 7.14 5.25 -22.98
C PHE A 165 7.93 5.58 -24.26
N ASP A 166 7.21 5.77 -25.37
CA ASP A 166 7.79 6.14 -26.68
C ASP A 166 7.72 7.65 -26.88
N LEU A 167 8.68 8.39 -26.31
CA LEU A 167 8.75 9.85 -26.46
C LEU A 167 8.97 10.26 -27.92
N PRO A 168 9.84 9.62 -28.73
CA PRO A 168 10.01 9.94 -30.14
C PRO A 168 8.71 9.88 -30.95
N ALA A 169 7.86 8.88 -30.71
CA ALA A 169 6.56 8.79 -31.37
C ALA A 169 5.63 9.94 -30.98
N LEU A 170 5.60 10.35 -29.71
CA LEU A 170 4.79 11.48 -29.23
C LEU A 170 5.30 12.82 -29.79
N ILE A 171 6.61 13.01 -29.88
CA ILE A 171 7.22 14.21 -30.48
C ILE A 171 6.85 14.28 -31.96
N LYS A 172 6.98 13.19 -32.71
CA LYS A 172 6.60 13.13 -34.13
C LYS A 172 5.11 13.42 -34.33
N ALA A 173 4.26 12.97 -33.39
CA ALA A 173 2.82 13.24 -33.42
C ALA A 173 2.44 14.65 -32.96
N LYS A 174 3.39 15.51 -32.61
CA LYS A 174 3.19 16.85 -32.02
C LYS A 174 2.34 16.86 -30.74
N LYS A 175 2.40 15.78 -29.98
CA LYS A 175 1.76 15.64 -28.67
C LYS A 175 2.73 15.92 -27.52
N LEU A 176 4.02 15.97 -27.79
CA LEU A 176 5.06 16.27 -26.83
C LEU A 176 6.15 17.11 -27.49
N VAL A 177 6.68 18.08 -26.78
CA VAL A 177 7.93 18.76 -27.11
C VAL A 177 8.88 18.63 -25.94
N VAL A 178 10.13 18.28 -26.20
CA VAL A 178 11.22 18.25 -25.22
C VAL A 178 12.25 19.27 -25.64
N ASP A 179 12.46 20.27 -24.81
CA ASP A 179 13.44 21.33 -25.03
C ASP A 179 14.52 21.26 -23.95
N HIS A 180 15.79 21.13 -24.37
CA HIS A 180 16.93 21.11 -23.48
C HIS A 180 17.58 22.48 -23.41
N VAL A 181 17.60 23.07 -22.21
CA VAL A 181 18.18 24.37 -21.92
C VAL A 181 19.46 24.19 -21.13
N ARG A 182 20.58 24.48 -21.76
CA ARG A 182 21.86 24.52 -21.06
C ARG A 182 22.00 25.88 -20.37
N VAL A 183 22.11 25.87 -19.04
CA VAL A 183 22.38 27.09 -18.25
C VAL A 183 23.89 27.16 -18.02
N GLU A 184 24.57 28.08 -18.71
CA GLU A 184 26.01 28.32 -18.54
C GLU A 184 26.25 29.34 -17.43
N ARG A 185 27.02 28.94 -16.38
CA ARG A 185 27.32 29.80 -15.24
C ARG A 185 28.04 31.10 -15.61
N SER A 186 28.85 31.07 -16.67
CA SER A 186 29.59 32.22 -17.18
C SER A 186 28.69 33.37 -17.68
N GLU A 187 27.52 33.05 -18.23
CA GLU A 187 26.58 34.08 -18.71
C GLU A 187 25.88 34.80 -17.55
N ILE A 188 25.76 34.18 -16.39
CA ILE A 188 25.13 34.75 -15.19
C ILE A 188 26.08 35.73 -14.47
N GLU A 189 27.38 35.46 -14.46
CA GLU A 189 28.39 36.29 -13.77
C GLU A 189 28.72 37.56 -14.52
N GLU A 190 28.63 37.58 -15.89
CA GLU A 190 28.98 38.75 -16.69
C GLU A 190 27.91 39.84 -16.72
N THR A 191 26.63 39.49 -16.55
CA THR A 191 25.51 40.45 -16.68
C THR A 191 25.02 41.05 -15.36
N GLY A 192 25.37 40.47 -14.23
CA GLY A 192 25.04 40.99 -12.88
C GLY A 192 23.55 40.97 -12.51
N ASP A 193 22.65 40.82 -13.48
CA ASP A 193 21.21 40.69 -13.28
C ASP A 193 20.73 39.36 -13.85
N TYR A 194 20.30 38.45 -13.00
CA TYR A 194 19.70 37.20 -13.43
C TYR A 194 18.26 37.45 -13.86
N ASP A 195 17.95 37.23 -15.14
CA ASP A 195 16.62 37.41 -15.72
C ASP A 195 16.12 36.09 -16.36
N LEU A 196 14.93 35.63 -15.94
CA LEU A 196 14.24 34.49 -16.53
C LEU A 196 13.53 34.80 -17.87
N GLU A 197 13.68 35.99 -18.45
CA GLU A 197 12.94 36.39 -19.66
C GLU A 197 13.23 35.47 -20.85
N GLY A 198 14.48 35.09 -21.06
CA GLY A 198 14.88 34.11 -22.06
C GLY A 198 14.22 32.73 -21.87
N LEU A 199 14.09 32.28 -20.63
CA LEU A 199 13.38 31.05 -20.28
C LEU A 199 11.87 31.16 -20.60
N PHE A 200 11.24 32.30 -20.25
CA PHE A 200 9.81 32.50 -20.52
C PHE A 200 9.51 32.53 -22.04
N ILE A 201 10.36 33.14 -22.82
CA ILE A 201 10.24 33.15 -24.29
C ILE A 201 10.35 31.73 -24.84
N ARG A 202 11.34 30.97 -24.41
CA ARG A 202 11.59 29.59 -24.86
C ARG A 202 10.46 28.65 -24.44
N LEU A 203 10.09 28.70 -23.15
CA LEU A 203 8.98 27.90 -22.61
C LEU A 203 7.65 28.26 -23.28
N GLY A 204 7.41 29.57 -23.54
CA GLY A 204 6.24 30.04 -24.29
C GLY A 204 6.19 29.44 -25.69
N HIS A 205 7.32 29.49 -26.42
CA HIS A 205 7.42 28.89 -27.75
C HIS A 205 7.18 27.38 -27.73
N ALA A 206 7.76 26.67 -26.74
CA ALA A 206 7.54 25.23 -26.56
C ALA A 206 6.05 24.91 -26.33
N ILE A 207 5.39 25.64 -25.43
CA ILE A 207 3.95 25.49 -25.14
C ILE A 207 3.12 25.74 -26.41
N ASP A 208 3.37 26.84 -27.11
CA ASP A 208 2.58 27.27 -28.26
C ASP A 208 2.77 26.32 -29.46
N SER A 209 3.97 25.74 -29.63
CA SER A 209 4.31 24.83 -30.73
C SER A 209 3.46 23.55 -30.82
N VAL A 210 3.00 23.05 -29.67
CA VAL A 210 2.16 21.83 -29.57
C VAL A 210 0.81 22.13 -28.94
N GLY A 211 0.54 23.36 -28.50
CA GLY A 211 -0.66 23.69 -27.73
C GLY A 211 -0.69 23.00 -26.35
N ALA A 212 0.46 22.96 -25.66
CA ALA A 212 0.63 22.21 -24.45
C ALA A 212 -0.36 22.61 -23.32
N LYS A 213 -0.97 21.63 -22.70
CA LYS A 213 -1.80 21.77 -21.49
C LYS A 213 -1.04 21.38 -20.24
N ARG A 214 -0.01 20.56 -20.40
CA ARG A 214 0.86 20.07 -19.33
C ARG A 214 2.29 20.52 -19.56
N VAL A 215 2.96 20.93 -18.48
CA VAL A 215 4.34 21.40 -18.53
C VAL A 215 5.15 20.68 -17.44
N VAL A 216 6.39 20.33 -17.77
CA VAL A 216 7.39 19.84 -16.80
C VAL A 216 8.62 20.72 -16.87
N LEU A 217 9.16 21.10 -15.72
CA LEU A 217 10.46 21.74 -15.55
C LEU A 217 11.34 20.84 -14.68
N ASP A 218 12.45 20.33 -15.23
CA ASP A 218 13.30 19.32 -14.54
C ASP A 218 14.80 19.64 -14.72
N THR A 219 15.54 20.09 -13.70
CA THR A 219 15.19 20.35 -12.31
C THR A 219 15.32 21.86 -11.98
N LEU A 220 14.61 22.29 -10.95
CA LEU A 220 14.59 23.69 -10.54
C LEU A 220 15.97 24.18 -10.05
N GLU A 221 16.75 23.30 -9.41
CA GLU A 221 18.09 23.61 -8.89
C GLU A 221 19.06 24.02 -10.00
N SER A 222 19.00 23.35 -11.13
CA SER A 222 19.85 23.68 -12.29
C SER A 222 19.56 25.07 -12.83
N LEU A 223 18.29 25.48 -12.78
CA LEU A 223 17.87 26.82 -13.20
C LEU A 223 18.42 27.92 -12.25
N PHE A 224 18.52 27.63 -10.96
CA PHE A 224 18.90 28.62 -9.95
C PHE A 224 20.29 28.40 -9.35
N SER A 225 21.12 27.54 -9.94
CA SER A 225 22.42 27.14 -9.38
C SER A 225 23.43 28.31 -9.22
N GLY A 226 23.21 29.44 -9.88
CA GLY A 226 24.04 30.64 -9.77
C GLY A 226 23.54 31.69 -8.77
N LEU A 227 22.34 31.54 -8.20
CA LEU A 227 21.74 32.54 -7.33
C LEU A 227 22.01 32.24 -5.86
N SER A 228 22.88 33.04 -5.25
CA SER A 228 23.15 32.99 -3.80
C SER A 228 22.14 33.79 -2.96
N ASN A 229 21.43 34.74 -3.56
CA ASN A 229 20.49 35.62 -2.87
C ASN A 229 19.08 35.00 -2.81
N THR A 230 18.68 34.55 -1.63
CA THR A 230 17.37 33.92 -1.37
C THR A 230 16.17 34.84 -1.64
N ALA A 231 16.32 36.17 -1.53
CA ALA A 231 15.24 37.11 -1.80
C ALA A 231 14.99 37.24 -3.30
N ILE A 232 16.04 37.27 -4.11
CA ILE A 232 15.94 37.25 -5.59
C ILE A 232 15.34 35.92 -6.03
N LEU A 233 15.84 34.81 -5.55
CA LEU A 233 15.33 33.48 -5.84
C LEU A 233 13.82 33.39 -5.58
N ARG A 234 13.36 33.87 -4.43
CA ARG A 234 11.94 33.87 -4.06
C ARG A 234 11.11 34.76 -5.01
N SER A 235 11.65 35.88 -5.46
CA SER A 235 10.98 36.78 -6.41
C SER A 235 10.79 36.11 -7.75
N GLU A 236 11.86 35.52 -8.29
CA GLU A 236 11.85 34.86 -9.60
C GLU A 236 10.99 33.60 -9.61
N LEU A 237 10.99 32.79 -8.53
CA LEU A 237 10.07 31.68 -8.38
C LEU A 237 8.60 32.12 -8.39
N ARG A 238 8.28 33.24 -7.72
CA ARG A 238 6.92 33.78 -7.75
C ARG A 238 6.53 34.27 -9.14
N ARG A 239 7.48 34.86 -9.88
CA ARG A 239 7.30 35.31 -11.25
C ARG A 239 7.04 34.14 -12.18
N LEU A 240 7.86 33.06 -12.10
CA LEU A 240 7.70 31.83 -12.86
C LEU A 240 6.34 31.17 -12.59
N PHE A 241 5.97 30.99 -11.32
CA PHE A 241 4.71 30.32 -10.96
C PHE A 241 3.48 31.14 -11.34
N ARG A 242 3.56 32.47 -11.31
CA ARG A 242 2.50 33.35 -11.80
C ARG A 242 2.38 33.23 -13.33
N TRP A 243 3.50 33.30 -14.05
CA TRP A 243 3.53 33.16 -15.49
C TRP A 243 2.92 31.82 -15.96
N LEU A 244 3.23 30.70 -15.30
CA LEU A 244 2.61 29.40 -15.60
C LEU A 244 1.09 29.42 -15.36
N LYS A 245 0.62 30.08 -14.30
CA LYS A 245 -0.81 30.23 -14.01
C LYS A 245 -1.52 31.09 -15.05
N ASP A 246 -0.89 32.18 -15.49
CA ASP A 246 -1.46 33.08 -16.48
C ASP A 246 -1.61 32.41 -17.86
N ARG A 247 -0.80 31.35 -18.12
CA ARG A 247 -0.90 30.49 -19.32
C ARG A 247 -1.93 29.35 -19.17
N ASP A 248 -2.55 29.19 -18.01
CA ASP A 248 -3.51 28.11 -17.67
C ASP A 248 -2.96 26.70 -17.95
N VAL A 249 -1.66 26.48 -17.73
CA VAL A 249 -1.03 25.18 -17.89
C VAL A 249 -0.87 24.48 -16.54
N THR A 250 -1.13 23.18 -16.49
CA THR A 250 -0.84 22.36 -15.31
C THR A 250 0.63 21.96 -15.31
N ALA A 251 1.39 22.50 -14.36
CA ALA A 251 2.83 22.32 -14.34
C ALA A 251 3.28 21.38 -13.22
N VAL A 252 4.22 20.49 -13.53
CA VAL A 252 5.00 19.71 -12.55
C VAL A 252 6.44 20.19 -12.60
N ILE A 253 6.95 20.61 -11.46
CA ILE A 253 8.30 21.14 -11.31
C ILE A 253 9.04 20.25 -10.35
N THR A 254 10.15 19.66 -10.77
CA THR A 254 10.96 18.81 -9.92
C THR A 254 11.96 19.63 -9.11
N ALA A 255 12.22 19.21 -7.87
CA ALA A 255 13.18 19.83 -6.98
C ALA A 255 13.92 18.81 -6.14
N GLU A 256 15.19 19.08 -5.83
CA GLU A 256 15.97 18.26 -4.93
C GLU A 256 15.60 18.53 -3.47
N ARG A 257 15.64 17.48 -2.66
CA ARG A 257 15.43 17.58 -1.21
C ARG A 257 16.63 18.24 -0.54
N GLY A 258 16.38 19.17 0.39
CA GLY A 258 17.39 19.69 1.30
C GLY A 258 17.57 18.79 2.52
N ASP A 259 18.61 19.03 3.31
CA ASP A 259 18.94 18.22 4.50
C ASP A 259 17.85 18.29 5.59
N GLU A 260 17.27 19.47 5.84
CA GLU A 260 16.22 19.68 6.84
C GLU A 260 14.92 20.27 6.25
N THR A 261 14.88 20.54 4.95
CA THR A 261 13.76 21.16 4.23
C THR A 261 13.28 20.23 3.12
N PHE A 262 12.04 20.44 2.63
CA PHE A 262 11.50 19.64 1.52
C PHE A 262 12.21 19.92 0.20
N THR A 263 12.77 21.12 0.05
CA THR A 263 13.57 21.53 -1.10
C THR A 263 14.90 22.10 -0.62
N ARG A 264 15.91 22.13 -1.50
CA ARG A 264 17.27 22.57 -1.17
C ARG A 264 17.32 23.99 -0.60
N HIS A 265 16.44 24.86 -1.07
CA HIS A 265 16.37 26.27 -0.66
C HIS A 265 15.27 26.57 0.36
N GLY A 266 14.34 25.62 0.60
CA GLY A 266 13.24 25.77 1.57
C GLY A 266 12.21 26.87 1.23
N LEU A 267 12.17 27.33 -0.01
CA LEU A 267 11.34 28.45 -0.45
C LEU A 267 10.22 28.03 -1.39
N GLU A 268 10.47 27.07 -2.22
CA GLU A 268 9.63 26.62 -3.33
C GLU A 268 8.30 26.08 -2.84
N GLU A 269 8.31 25.38 -1.72
CA GLU A 269 7.14 24.83 -1.07
C GLU A 269 6.13 25.89 -0.60
N TYR A 270 6.59 27.11 -0.29
CA TYR A 270 5.70 28.20 0.12
C TYR A 270 4.95 28.83 -1.05
N VAL A 271 5.52 28.75 -2.24
CA VAL A 271 4.97 29.40 -3.45
C VAL A 271 4.06 28.46 -4.23
N SER A 272 4.33 27.17 -4.27
CA SER A 272 3.55 26.15 -4.98
C SER A 272 2.17 25.90 -4.36
N ASP A 273 1.20 25.48 -5.18
CA ASP A 273 -0.16 25.15 -4.73
C ASP A 273 -0.28 23.70 -4.26
N CYS A 274 0.52 22.80 -4.82
CA CYS A 274 0.63 21.40 -4.41
C CYS A 274 2.11 21.04 -4.24
N VAL A 275 2.42 20.24 -3.22
CA VAL A 275 3.78 19.73 -2.93
C VAL A 275 3.68 18.23 -2.68
N ILE A 276 4.38 17.47 -3.50
CA ILE A 276 4.50 16.02 -3.40
C ILE A 276 5.97 15.69 -3.07
N LEU A 277 6.19 14.93 -2.01
CA LEU A 277 7.50 14.44 -1.61
C LEU A 277 7.65 12.99 -2.00
N LEU A 278 8.71 12.67 -2.73
CA LEU A 278 9.15 11.31 -3.01
C LEU A 278 10.34 10.99 -2.09
N ASP A 279 10.27 9.85 -1.46
CA ASP A 279 11.31 9.37 -0.56
C ASP A 279 11.75 7.95 -0.95
N HIS A 280 13.05 7.71 -0.91
CA HIS A 280 13.67 6.43 -1.19
C HIS A 280 14.51 6.04 0.01
N ARG A 281 14.05 5.06 0.78
CA ARG A 281 14.69 4.58 2.01
C ARG A 281 15.27 3.20 1.78
N VAL A 282 16.42 2.96 2.39
CA VAL A 282 17.02 1.64 2.48
C VAL A 282 17.14 1.29 3.96
N THR A 283 16.39 0.30 4.40
CA THR A 283 16.40 -0.20 5.77
C THR A 283 16.67 -1.70 5.72
N ASP A 284 17.65 -2.18 6.48
CA ASP A 284 18.02 -3.60 6.52
C ASP A 284 18.24 -4.22 5.12
N GLN A 285 18.93 -3.48 4.24
CA GLN A 285 19.22 -3.84 2.84
C GLN A 285 17.98 -3.86 1.92
N LEU A 286 16.80 -3.53 2.43
CA LEU A 286 15.57 -3.45 1.64
C LEU A 286 15.28 -2.02 1.24
N SER A 287 15.04 -1.83 -0.06
CA SER A 287 14.71 -0.54 -0.66
C SER A 287 13.19 -0.35 -0.69
N THR A 288 12.72 0.78 -0.16
CA THR A 288 11.32 1.17 -0.22
C THR A 288 11.19 2.58 -0.79
N ARG A 289 10.17 2.81 -1.62
CA ARG A 289 9.82 4.12 -2.13
C ARG A 289 8.47 4.54 -1.59
N ARG A 290 8.39 5.77 -1.10
CA ARG A 290 7.16 6.34 -0.53
C ARG A 290 6.88 7.71 -1.12
N LEU A 291 5.61 8.02 -1.28
CA LEU A 291 5.09 9.30 -1.71
C LEU A 291 4.26 9.92 -0.58
N ARG A 292 4.41 11.22 -0.34
CA ARG A 292 3.57 11.96 0.59
C ARG A 292 3.14 13.28 -0.03
N ILE A 293 1.84 13.60 0.10
CA ILE A 293 1.33 14.92 -0.25
C ILE A 293 1.52 15.82 0.96
N VAL A 294 2.47 16.74 0.86
CA VAL A 294 2.83 17.64 1.97
C VAL A 294 1.86 18.81 2.05
N LYS A 295 1.33 19.22 0.89
CA LYS A 295 0.48 20.38 0.76
C LYS A 295 -0.40 20.25 -0.49
N TYR A 296 -1.66 20.65 -0.34
CA TYR A 296 -2.59 20.78 -1.46
C TYR A 296 -3.59 21.91 -1.16
N ARG A 297 -3.43 23.10 -1.78
CA ARG A 297 -4.31 24.25 -1.55
C ARG A 297 -5.65 24.06 -2.24
N GLY A 298 -6.72 24.22 -1.48
CA GLY A 298 -8.10 24.19 -1.98
C GLY A 298 -8.68 22.81 -2.21
N SER A 299 -8.02 21.75 -1.72
CA SER A 299 -8.54 20.38 -1.72
C SER A 299 -8.10 19.63 -0.46
N THR A 300 -8.93 18.67 -0.05
CA THR A 300 -8.54 17.57 0.80
C THR A 300 -7.62 16.62 0.01
N HIS A 301 -6.82 15.85 0.70
CA HIS A 301 -5.88 14.88 0.14
C HIS A 301 -5.47 13.87 1.21
N GLY A 302 -4.94 12.73 0.80
CA GLY A 302 -4.32 11.78 1.71
C GLY A 302 -3.07 12.37 2.36
N THR A 303 -3.00 12.36 3.70
CA THR A 303 -1.91 12.98 4.48
C THR A 303 -0.81 11.99 4.87
N ASN A 304 -1.05 10.69 4.65
CA ASN A 304 -0.12 9.62 5.00
C ASN A 304 1.00 9.46 3.96
N GLU A 305 1.95 8.61 4.27
CA GLU A 305 2.93 8.14 3.30
C GLU A 305 2.33 6.96 2.52
N PHE A 306 2.44 7.01 1.20
CA PHE A 306 1.94 5.98 0.29
C PHE A 306 3.12 5.28 -0.38
N PRO A 307 3.26 3.96 -0.27
CA PRO A 307 4.27 3.25 -1.02
C PRO A 307 3.98 3.29 -2.51
N PHE A 308 5.03 3.30 -3.33
CA PHE A 308 4.90 3.22 -4.78
C PHE A 308 5.99 2.35 -5.40
N LEU A 309 5.64 1.78 -6.54
CA LEU A 309 6.51 0.99 -7.41
C LEU A 309 6.93 1.77 -8.63
N ILE A 310 8.10 1.46 -9.14
CA ILE A 310 8.54 1.77 -10.50
C ILE A 310 8.76 0.43 -11.19
N ASP A 311 8.01 0.14 -12.24
CA ASP A 311 8.08 -1.12 -12.97
C ASP A 311 7.98 -0.90 -14.49
N ASP A 312 7.79 -1.96 -15.26
CA ASP A 312 7.75 -1.97 -16.73
C ASP A 312 6.55 -1.22 -17.37
N ILE A 313 5.60 -0.76 -16.56
CA ILE A 313 4.45 0.04 -17.03
C ILE A 313 4.41 1.45 -16.45
N GLY A 314 5.42 1.85 -15.68
CA GLY A 314 5.55 3.16 -15.04
C GLY A 314 5.44 3.12 -13.52
N ILE A 315 4.83 4.14 -12.94
CA ILE A 315 4.68 4.31 -11.50
C ILE A 315 3.29 3.83 -11.05
N SER A 316 3.29 3.03 -9.98
CA SER A 316 2.07 2.56 -9.32
C SER A 316 2.09 2.97 -7.85
N VAL A 317 1.25 3.90 -7.46
CA VAL A 317 1.06 4.33 -6.06
C VAL A 317 0.00 3.45 -5.40
N VAL A 318 0.23 3.03 -4.16
CA VAL A 318 -0.71 2.19 -3.42
C VAL A 318 -1.49 3.03 -2.42
N PRO A 319 -2.78 3.30 -2.63
CA PRO A 319 -3.60 4.14 -1.77
C PRO A 319 -4.08 3.38 -0.51
N ILE A 320 -3.17 2.84 0.29
CA ILE A 320 -3.45 1.93 1.40
C ILE A 320 -4.32 2.58 2.50
N THR A 321 -4.34 3.90 2.60
CA THR A 321 -4.97 4.62 3.72
C THR A 321 -6.33 5.20 3.40
N SER A 322 -6.83 5.04 2.19
CA SER A 322 -8.15 5.54 1.76
C SER A 322 -9.29 4.53 1.93
N ALA A 323 -9.00 3.32 2.45
CA ALA A 323 -10.04 2.33 2.72
C ALA A 323 -10.98 2.84 3.83
N THR A 324 -12.18 3.25 3.46
CA THR A 324 -13.26 3.54 4.39
C THR A 324 -13.91 2.23 4.82
N LEU A 325 -14.49 2.19 6.03
CA LEU A 325 -15.29 1.03 6.48
C LEU A 325 -16.66 0.94 5.77
N GLU A 326 -16.92 1.82 4.80
CA GLU A 326 -18.13 1.84 3.99
C GLU A 326 -18.01 0.83 2.83
N HIS A 327 -18.21 -0.44 3.12
CA HIS A 327 -18.28 -1.51 2.11
C HIS A 327 -19.53 -2.35 2.34
N ASP A 328 -20.10 -2.86 1.25
CA ASP A 328 -21.23 -3.77 1.29
C ASP A 328 -20.85 -5.08 1.97
N ALA A 329 -21.76 -5.61 2.78
CA ALA A 329 -21.60 -6.91 3.44
C ALA A 329 -22.62 -7.91 2.85
N PRO A 330 -22.27 -8.61 1.75
CA PRO A 330 -23.17 -9.57 1.12
C PRO A 330 -23.48 -10.73 2.07
N VAL A 331 -24.71 -11.21 2.02
CA VAL A 331 -25.19 -12.35 2.80
C VAL A 331 -24.97 -13.71 2.09
N GLU A 332 -24.31 -13.68 0.96
CA GLU A 332 -23.99 -14.86 0.17
C GLU A 332 -22.88 -15.69 0.82
N TRP A 333 -22.92 -17.01 0.52
CA TRP A 333 -21.96 -17.96 1.03
C TRP A 333 -21.15 -18.58 -0.11
N VAL A 334 -19.93 -18.93 0.19
CA VAL A 334 -19.03 -19.61 -0.73
C VAL A 334 -18.45 -20.86 -0.05
N SER A 335 -18.49 -21.98 -0.75
CA SER A 335 -17.92 -23.24 -0.24
C SER A 335 -16.41 -23.10 0.00
N THR A 336 -15.95 -23.74 1.06
CA THR A 336 -14.53 -23.89 1.37
C THR A 336 -13.81 -24.85 0.41
N GLY A 337 -14.54 -25.63 -0.37
CA GLY A 337 -14.03 -26.75 -1.17
C GLY A 337 -13.88 -28.06 -0.40
N ILE A 338 -14.25 -28.06 0.90
CA ILE A 338 -14.18 -29.22 1.79
C ILE A 338 -15.57 -29.38 2.42
N PRO A 339 -16.43 -30.31 1.95
CA PRO A 339 -17.82 -30.44 2.40
C PRO A 339 -17.97 -30.64 3.92
N ALA A 340 -17.04 -31.36 4.53
CA ALA A 340 -17.03 -31.56 5.98
C ALA A 340 -16.74 -30.24 6.74
N LEU A 341 -15.88 -29.35 6.20
CA LEU A 341 -15.61 -28.03 6.76
C LEU A 341 -16.80 -27.09 6.54
N ASP A 342 -17.46 -27.15 5.39
CA ASP A 342 -18.69 -26.40 5.15
C ASP A 342 -19.76 -26.76 6.19
N THR A 343 -19.86 -28.05 6.54
CA THR A 343 -20.77 -28.54 7.62
C THR A 343 -20.40 -27.94 8.98
N MET A 344 -19.12 -27.84 9.31
CA MET A 344 -18.66 -27.19 10.56
C MET A 344 -18.98 -25.70 10.59
N LEU A 345 -19.11 -25.08 9.44
CA LEU A 345 -19.46 -23.66 9.25
C LEU A 345 -20.96 -23.46 8.94
N GLY A 346 -21.83 -24.25 9.58
CA GLY A 346 -23.29 -24.15 9.45
C GLY A 346 -23.85 -24.66 8.13
N GLY A 347 -23.10 -25.50 7.43
CA GLY A 347 -23.51 -26.16 6.17
C GLY A 347 -23.38 -25.29 4.91
N LYS A 348 -22.73 -24.13 5.00
CA LYS A 348 -22.71 -23.13 3.92
C LYS A 348 -21.32 -22.68 3.46
N GLY A 349 -20.28 -22.90 4.28
CA GLY A 349 -18.93 -22.40 4.03
C GLY A 349 -18.67 -21.00 4.58
N TYR A 350 -17.87 -20.20 3.87
CA TYR A 350 -17.52 -18.83 4.28
C TYR A 350 -18.55 -17.82 3.78
N TYR A 351 -18.69 -16.68 4.46
CA TYR A 351 -19.36 -15.53 3.85
C TYR A 351 -18.53 -15.01 2.67
N ARG A 352 -19.22 -14.61 1.61
CA ARG A 352 -18.57 -13.88 0.51
C ARG A 352 -17.98 -12.58 1.08
N THR A 353 -16.78 -12.20 0.61
CA THR A 353 -16.00 -11.04 1.09
C THR A 353 -15.43 -11.16 2.51
N ALA A 354 -15.59 -12.30 3.16
CA ALA A 354 -14.99 -12.51 4.48
C ALA A 354 -13.46 -12.65 4.40
N SER A 355 -12.81 -12.28 5.49
CA SER A 355 -11.39 -12.53 5.75
C SER A 355 -11.25 -13.77 6.63
N ILE A 356 -10.56 -14.77 6.13
CA ILE A 356 -10.40 -16.09 6.77
C ILE A 356 -8.93 -16.28 7.15
N MET A 357 -8.68 -16.69 8.40
CA MET A 357 -7.37 -17.06 8.93
C MET A 357 -7.26 -18.56 9.12
N LEU A 358 -6.19 -19.14 8.60
CA LEU A 358 -5.77 -20.53 8.86
C LEU A 358 -4.45 -20.50 9.66
N SER A 359 -4.51 -20.67 10.97
CA SER A 359 -3.31 -20.69 11.82
C SER A 359 -2.91 -22.12 12.20
N GLY A 360 -1.62 -22.34 12.40
CA GLY A 360 -1.11 -23.64 12.82
C GLY A 360 0.40 -23.80 12.61
N THR A 361 0.95 -24.90 13.13
CA THR A 361 2.37 -25.25 13.00
C THR A 361 2.78 -25.55 11.55
N ALA A 362 4.07 -25.55 11.27
CA ALA A 362 4.60 -25.96 9.96
C ALA A 362 4.19 -27.41 9.66
N GLY A 363 3.78 -27.70 8.43
CA GLY A 363 3.36 -29.04 8.02
C GLY A 363 1.95 -29.47 8.46
N ALA A 364 1.21 -28.61 9.18
CA ALA A 364 -0.14 -28.96 9.66
C ALA A 364 -1.20 -29.08 8.56
N GLY A 365 -0.92 -28.63 7.32
CA GLY A 365 -1.86 -28.74 6.18
C GLY A 365 -2.62 -27.46 5.81
N LYS A 366 -2.18 -26.29 6.29
CA LYS A 366 -2.79 -24.98 5.96
C LYS A 366 -2.86 -24.69 4.47
N THR A 367 -1.74 -24.88 3.78
CA THR A 367 -1.63 -24.73 2.31
C THR A 367 -2.63 -25.61 1.57
N SER A 368 -2.87 -26.85 2.06
CA SER A 368 -3.84 -27.76 1.46
C SER A 368 -5.27 -27.23 1.59
N ILE A 369 -5.67 -26.74 2.77
CA ILE A 369 -7.01 -26.14 2.97
C ILE A 369 -7.17 -24.90 2.09
N ALA A 370 -6.17 -24.02 2.07
CA ALA A 370 -6.19 -22.81 1.23
C ALA A 370 -6.29 -23.13 -0.27
N SER A 371 -5.62 -24.20 -0.71
CA SER A 371 -5.68 -24.67 -2.10
C SER A 371 -7.04 -25.26 -2.48
N HIS A 372 -7.73 -25.95 -1.55
CA HIS A 372 -9.11 -26.40 -1.78
C HIS A 372 -10.07 -25.23 -1.97
N PHE A 373 -9.93 -24.17 -1.16
CA PHE A 373 -10.69 -22.93 -1.38
C PHE A 373 -10.42 -22.31 -2.75
N ALA A 374 -9.14 -22.23 -3.18
CA ALA A 374 -8.79 -21.72 -4.50
C ALA A 374 -9.43 -22.55 -5.64
N ALA A 375 -9.37 -23.88 -5.53
CA ALA A 375 -10.02 -24.77 -6.51
C ALA A 375 -11.53 -24.62 -6.51
N ALA A 376 -12.17 -24.50 -5.34
CA ALA A 376 -13.61 -24.28 -5.21
C ALA A 376 -14.04 -22.94 -5.80
N CYS A 377 -13.25 -21.88 -5.63
CA CYS A 377 -13.46 -20.60 -6.29
C CYS A 377 -13.46 -20.77 -7.82
N CYS A 378 -12.43 -21.41 -8.36
CA CYS A 378 -12.31 -21.66 -9.79
C CYS A 378 -13.41 -22.58 -10.36
N SER A 379 -13.88 -23.56 -9.58
CA SER A 379 -14.97 -24.46 -10.00
C SER A 379 -16.31 -23.74 -10.18
N ARG A 380 -16.51 -22.61 -9.49
CA ARG A 380 -17.65 -21.71 -9.68
C ARG A 380 -17.50 -20.77 -10.89
N GLY A 381 -16.38 -20.86 -11.63
CA GLY A 381 -16.05 -19.94 -12.72
C GLY A 381 -15.48 -18.61 -12.26
N GLU A 382 -15.15 -18.49 -10.99
CA GLU A 382 -14.58 -17.29 -10.38
C GLU A 382 -13.05 -17.30 -10.46
N ARG A 383 -12.43 -16.12 -10.62
CA ARG A 383 -10.97 -16.00 -10.63
C ARG A 383 -10.42 -16.01 -9.21
N CYS A 384 -9.33 -16.76 -8.99
CA CYS A 384 -8.62 -16.83 -7.72
C CYS A 384 -7.14 -16.47 -7.93
N LEU A 385 -6.63 -15.54 -7.10
CA LEU A 385 -5.22 -15.21 -7.06
C LEU A 385 -4.60 -15.89 -5.84
N TYR A 386 -3.58 -16.72 -6.05
CA TYR A 386 -2.81 -17.37 -4.99
C TYR A 386 -1.43 -16.72 -4.86
N PHE A 387 -1.16 -16.08 -3.75
CA PHE A 387 0.11 -15.46 -3.45
C PHE A 387 0.91 -16.35 -2.49
N SER A 388 2.00 -16.97 -2.98
CA SER A 388 2.83 -17.91 -2.23
C SER A 388 4.20 -17.31 -1.91
N PHE A 389 4.57 -17.34 -0.63
CA PHE A 389 5.88 -16.87 -0.16
C PHE A 389 6.91 -17.98 0.01
N GLU A 390 6.49 -19.24 0.07
CA GLU A 390 7.36 -20.37 0.38
C GLU A 390 7.55 -21.31 -0.80
N GLU A 391 6.52 -21.54 -1.60
CA GLU A 391 6.53 -22.51 -2.68
C GLU A 391 6.46 -21.84 -4.05
N SER A 392 7.19 -22.38 -5.01
CA SER A 392 7.03 -21.99 -6.42
C SER A 392 5.71 -22.53 -6.99
N PRO A 393 5.15 -21.93 -8.08
CA PRO A 393 3.91 -22.40 -8.68
C PRO A 393 3.94 -23.89 -9.05
N LYS A 394 5.06 -24.36 -9.60
CA LYS A 394 5.24 -25.78 -9.97
C LYS A 394 5.29 -26.71 -8.75
N GLN A 395 5.89 -26.27 -7.65
CA GLN A 395 5.92 -27.04 -6.40
C GLN A 395 4.52 -27.15 -5.80
N LEU A 396 3.80 -26.02 -5.72
CA LEU A 396 2.43 -25.99 -5.19
C LEU A 396 1.51 -26.93 -5.99
N VAL A 397 1.50 -26.85 -7.32
CA VAL A 397 0.71 -27.73 -8.19
C VAL A 397 1.07 -29.19 -7.99
N ARG A 398 2.37 -29.53 -7.97
CA ARG A 398 2.83 -30.92 -7.71
C ARG A 398 2.37 -31.43 -6.35
N ASN A 399 2.57 -30.61 -5.30
CA ASN A 399 2.23 -31.01 -3.93
C ASN A 399 0.71 -31.18 -3.74
N MET A 400 -0.10 -30.33 -4.37
CA MET A 400 -1.57 -30.47 -4.33
C MET A 400 -2.04 -31.70 -5.10
N ARG A 401 -1.41 -32.02 -6.23
CA ARG A 401 -1.74 -33.23 -7.00
C ARG A 401 -1.49 -34.52 -6.20
N SER A 402 -0.50 -34.54 -5.31
CA SER A 402 -0.21 -35.72 -4.47
C SER A 402 -1.31 -36.02 -3.44
N ILE A 403 -2.19 -35.08 -3.17
CA ILE A 403 -3.34 -35.21 -2.28
C ILE A 403 -4.66 -35.18 -3.05
N GLY A 404 -4.67 -35.53 -4.33
CA GLY A 404 -5.87 -35.61 -5.15
C GLY A 404 -6.40 -34.27 -5.65
N LEU A 405 -5.72 -33.15 -5.43
CA LEU A 405 -6.15 -31.83 -5.85
C LEU A 405 -5.34 -31.33 -7.06
N ASP A 406 -5.88 -31.43 -8.28
CA ASP A 406 -5.22 -30.91 -9.48
C ASP A 406 -5.60 -29.45 -9.75
N LEU A 407 -4.63 -28.56 -9.57
CA LEU A 407 -4.77 -27.13 -9.82
C LEU A 407 -4.48 -26.73 -11.28
N GLN A 408 -3.83 -27.59 -12.07
CA GLN A 408 -3.38 -27.25 -13.41
C GLN A 408 -4.53 -26.86 -14.35
N PRO A 409 -5.68 -27.56 -14.36
CA PRO A 409 -6.79 -27.19 -15.24
C PRO A 409 -7.33 -25.77 -15.02
N TRP A 410 -7.23 -25.26 -13.80
CA TRP A 410 -7.67 -23.90 -13.45
C TRP A 410 -6.67 -22.83 -13.91
N ILE A 411 -5.39 -23.15 -13.90
CA ILE A 411 -4.32 -22.30 -14.46
C ILE A 411 -4.50 -22.21 -15.97
N ASP A 412 -4.71 -23.33 -16.65
CA ASP A 412 -4.88 -23.40 -18.10
C ASP A 412 -6.12 -22.60 -18.57
N LYS A 413 -7.20 -22.62 -17.77
CA LYS A 413 -8.42 -21.82 -17.98
C LYS A 413 -8.25 -20.34 -17.59
N LYS A 414 -7.10 -19.91 -17.07
CA LYS A 414 -6.85 -18.56 -16.56
C LYS A 414 -7.81 -18.14 -15.43
N LEU A 415 -8.35 -19.10 -14.70
CA LEU A 415 -9.15 -18.86 -13.50
C LEU A 415 -8.29 -18.84 -12.24
N LEU A 416 -7.16 -19.57 -12.21
CA LEU A 416 -6.18 -19.54 -11.13
C LEU A 416 -4.89 -18.89 -11.61
N GLN A 417 -4.45 -17.85 -10.91
CA GLN A 417 -3.12 -17.27 -11.08
C GLN A 417 -2.33 -17.48 -9.79
N ILE A 418 -1.16 -18.10 -9.89
CA ILE A 418 -0.24 -18.28 -8.76
C ILE A 418 0.94 -17.34 -8.94
N HIS A 419 1.14 -16.45 -7.98
CA HIS A 419 2.30 -15.57 -7.90
C HIS A 419 3.16 -15.98 -6.72
N SER A 420 4.45 -16.22 -6.96
CA SER A 420 5.39 -16.59 -5.89
C SER A 420 6.49 -15.55 -5.77
N ALA A 421 6.75 -15.11 -4.55
CA ALA A 421 7.82 -14.17 -4.22
C ALA A 421 8.46 -14.56 -2.89
N ARG A 422 9.79 -14.45 -2.77
CA ARG A 422 10.44 -14.62 -1.48
C ARG A 422 10.24 -13.35 -0.63
N PRO A 423 9.93 -13.45 0.67
CA PRO A 423 9.74 -12.29 1.54
C PRO A 423 10.96 -11.37 1.58
N SER A 424 12.16 -11.94 1.54
CA SER A 424 13.43 -11.22 1.58
C SER A 424 13.80 -10.46 0.30
N LEU A 425 13.02 -10.59 -0.79
CA LEU A 425 13.30 -9.88 -2.04
C LEU A 425 12.89 -8.40 -1.97
N HIS A 426 11.89 -8.10 -1.18
CA HIS A 426 11.28 -6.77 -1.13
C HIS A 426 10.87 -6.41 0.29
N GLY A 427 10.80 -5.12 0.58
CA GLY A 427 10.14 -4.63 1.78
C GLY A 427 8.63 -4.94 1.77
N LEU A 428 8.03 -4.86 2.94
CA LEU A 428 6.62 -5.18 3.16
C LEU A 428 5.69 -4.36 2.24
N GLU A 429 5.97 -3.06 2.10
CA GLU A 429 5.21 -2.15 1.25
C GLU A 429 5.25 -2.55 -0.22
N MET A 430 6.40 -3.05 -0.66
CA MET A 430 6.59 -3.50 -2.03
C MET A 430 5.75 -4.74 -2.33
N HIS A 431 5.70 -5.71 -1.40
CA HIS A 431 4.83 -6.88 -1.54
C HIS A 431 3.36 -6.48 -1.64
N LEU A 432 2.92 -5.51 -0.85
CA LEU A 432 1.55 -4.99 -0.93
C LEU A 432 1.27 -4.28 -2.25
N ALA A 433 2.23 -3.51 -2.74
CA ALA A 433 2.07 -2.83 -4.01
C ALA A 433 1.98 -3.82 -5.18
N VAL A 434 2.81 -4.88 -5.18
CA VAL A 434 2.71 -5.97 -6.16
C VAL A 434 1.36 -6.67 -6.05
N LEU A 435 0.91 -7.00 -4.84
CA LEU A 435 -0.38 -7.64 -4.62
C LEU A 435 -1.55 -6.76 -5.11
N HIS A 436 -1.52 -5.47 -4.78
CA HIS A 436 -2.51 -4.49 -5.23
C HIS A 436 -2.56 -4.42 -6.77
N LYS A 437 -1.40 -4.33 -7.43
CA LYS A 437 -1.30 -4.34 -8.91
C LYS A 437 -1.89 -5.62 -9.50
N LEU A 438 -1.55 -6.78 -8.94
CA LEU A 438 -2.05 -8.08 -9.42
C LEU A 438 -3.57 -8.18 -9.24
N ILE A 439 -4.12 -7.72 -8.12
CA ILE A 439 -5.56 -7.72 -7.86
C ILE A 439 -6.29 -6.82 -8.87
N LEU A 440 -5.80 -5.61 -9.12
CA LEU A 440 -6.42 -4.71 -10.08
C LEU A 440 -6.35 -5.23 -11.52
N GLY A 441 -5.23 -5.87 -11.91
CA GLY A 441 -5.06 -6.42 -13.25
C GLY A 441 -5.85 -7.71 -13.48
N PHE A 442 -5.85 -8.61 -12.51
CA PHE A 442 -6.49 -9.93 -12.63
C PHE A 442 -7.96 -9.91 -12.21
N GLN A 443 -8.38 -8.99 -11.35
CA GLN A 443 -9.72 -8.84 -10.77
C GLN A 443 -10.26 -10.17 -10.19
N PRO A 444 -9.59 -10.75 -9.19
CA PRO A 444 -10.01 -12.01 -8.58
C PRO A 444 -11.25 -11.84 -7.70
N HIS A 445 -12.04 -12.92 -7.52
CA HIS A 445 -13.12 -13.00 -6.54
C HIS A 445 -12.62 -13.64 -5.23
N GLY A 446 -11.55 -14.45 -5.32
CA GLY A 446 -10.86 -15.05 -4.19
C GLY A 446 -9.38 -14.73 -4.19
N VAL A 447 -8.81 -14.51 -3.01
CA VAL A 447 -7.36 -14.31 -2.81
C VAL A 447 -6.87 -15.24 -1.72
N VAL A 448 -5.75 -15.91 -1.96
CA VAL A 448 -5.02 -16.68 -0.95
C VAL A 448 -3.66 -16.06 -0.74
N ILE A 449 -3.26 -15.86 0.52
CA ILE A 449 -1.93 -15.39 0.90
C ILE A 449 -1.29 -16.38 1.87
N ASP A 450 -0.22 -17.03 1.42
CA ASP A 450 0.35 -18.20 2.08
C ASP A 450 1.89 -18.13 2.23
N PRO A 451 2.41 -17.90 3.46
CA PRO A 451 1.75 -17.43 4.66
C PRO A 451 1.96 -15.92 4.91
N ILE A 452 1.04 -15.28 5.66
CA ILE A 452 1.18 -13.87 6.07
C ILE A 452 2.19 -13.66 7.20
N SER A 453 2.52 -14.70 7.96
CA SER A 453 3.56 -14.62 9.00
C SER A 453 4.92 -14.19 8.44
N ASN A 454 5.18 -14.42 7.17
CA ASN A 454 6.40 -13.97 6.52
C ASN A 454 6.51 -12.43 6.39
N PHE A 455 5.41 -11.71 6.53
CA PHE A 455 5.45 -10.25 6.60
C PHE A 455 6.07 -9.72 7.89
N THR A 456 5.98 -10.46 8.99
CA THR A 456 6.59 -10.06 10.27
C THR A 456 8.11 -10.21 10.27
N THR A 457 8.67 -10.96 9.33
CA THR A 457 10.13 -11.12 9.20
C THR A 457 10.80 -9.96 8.46
N VAL A 458 10.02 -9.09 7.80
CA VAL A 458 10.51 -8.03 6.90
C VAL A 458 10.27 -6.62 7.44
N GLY A 459 9.40 -6.48 8.47
CA GLY A 459 9.07 -5.21 9.09
C GLY A 459 8.80 -5.33 10.58
N SER A 460 8.62 -4.21 11.27
CA SER A 460 8.18 -4.26 12.67
C SER A 460 6.78 -4.86 12.78
N SER A 461 6.47 -5.49 13.92
CA SER A 461 5.14 -6.07 14.16
C SER A 461 4.00 -5.02 14.09
N SER A 462 4.29 -3.76 14.40
CA SER A 462 3.34 -2.65 14.28
C SER A 462 3.06 -2.29 12.81
N GLU A 463 4.09 -2.20 11.98
CA GLU A 463 3.96 -1.93 10.55
C GLU A 463 3.22 -3.07 9.85
N SER A 464 3.61 -4.32 10.13
CA SER A 464 2.96 -5.50 9.55
C SER A 464 1.48 -5.56 9.89
N ARG A 465 1.10 -5.23 11.14
CA ARG A 465 -0.31 -5.16 11.57
C ARG A 465 -1.07 -4.07 10.83
N SER A 466 -0.52 -2.87 10.76
CA SER A 466 -1.15 -1.73 10.08
C SER A 466 -1.39 -2.06 8.61
N MET A 467 -0.41 -2.64 7.94
CA MET A 467 -0.48 -2.97 6.52
C MET A 467 -1.44 -4.13 6.24
N LEU A 468 -1.48 -5.15 7.09
CA LEU A 468 -2.45 -6.23 6.96
C LEU A 468 -3.88 -5.74 7.20
N THR A 469 -4.07 -4.78 8.13
CA THR A 469 -5.37 -4.13 8.30
C THR A 469 -5.80 -3.45 7.00
N CYS A 470 -4.94 -2.61 6.43
CA CYS A 470 -5.21 -1.94 5.17
C CYS A 470 -5.46 -2.92 4.00
N LEU A 471 -4.72 -4.03 3.95
CA LEU A 471 -4.93 -5.07 2.95
C LEU A 471 -6.30 -5.74 3.10
N VAL A 472 -6.71 -6.09 4.32
CA VAL A 472 -8.03 -6.69 4.58
C VAL A 472 -9.15 -5.72 4.18
N ASP A 473 -9.03 -4.44 4.55
CA ASP A 473 -10.01 -3.42 4.19
C ASP A 473 -10.07 -3.21 2.67
N PHE A 474 -8.93 -3.19 1.99
CA PHE A 474 -8.87 -3.13 0.52
C PHE A 474 -9.55 -4.32 -0.15
N LEU A 475 -9.29 -5.55 0.33
CA LEU A 475 -9.91 -6.76 -0.21
C LEU A 475 -11.43 -6.75 0.01
N LYS A 476 -11.91 -6.31 1.17
CA LYS A 476 -13.34 -6.15 1.47
C LYS A 476 -13.98 -5.08 0.58
N ALA A 477 -13.34 -3.93 0.39
CA ALA A 477 -13.81 -2.88 -0.50
C ALA A 477 -13.92 -3.34 -1.97
N LYS A 478 -13.04 -4.26 -2.39
CA LYS A 478 -13.10 -4.89 -3.73
C LYS A 478 -14.01 -6.13 -3.79
N GLN A 479 -14.74 -6.43 -2.72
CA GLN A 479 -15.66 -7.57 -2.64
C GLN A 479 -14.97 -8.93 -2.84
N ILE A 480 -13.74 -9.08 -2.33
CA ILE A 480 -12.90 -10.27 -2.48
C ILE A 480 -12.93 -11.10 -1.20
N THR A 481 -13.19 -12.40 -1.32
CA THR A 481 -13.05 -13.36 -0.21
C THR A 481 -11.57 -13.73 -0.06
N ALA A 482 -11.00 -13.54 1.13
CA ALA A 482 -9.58 -13.70 1.35
C ALA A 482 -9.24 -14.78 2.38
N VAL A 483 -8.33 -15.69 2.03
CA VAL A 483 -7.79 -16.71 2.92
C VAL A 483 -6.33 -16.41 3.20
N PHE A 484 -6.01 -16.27 4.48
CA PHE A 484 -4.66 -16.03 4.98
C PHE A 484 -4.18 -17.25 5.75
N THR A 485 -2.99 -17.73 5.47
CA THR A 485 -2.36 -18.74 6.35
C THR A 485 -1.35 -18.07 7.25
N SER A 486 -1.19 -18.56 8.48
CA SER A 486 -0.22 -18.06 9.45
C SER A 486 0.50 -19.22 10.12
N LEU A 487 1.82 -19.13 10.19
CA LEU A 487 2.64 -20.00 11.00
C LEU A 487 2.55 -19.54 12.46
N VAL A 488 2.45 -20.49 13.37
CA VAL A 488 2.48 -20.26 14.82
C VAL A 488 3.63 -21.09 15.39
N SER A 489 4.54 -20.44 16.12
CA SER A 489 5.59 -21.13 16.85
C SER A 489 4.98 -21.86 18.06
N GLY A 490 5.38 -23.10 18.30
CA GLY A 490 4.77 -23.99 19.30
C GLY A 490 4.82 -23.54 20.76
N MET A 491 5.39 -22.36 21.08
CA MET A 491 5.45 -21.76 22.41
C MET A 491 4.40 -20.65 22.66
N VAL A 492 3.74 -20.16 21.62
CA VAL A 492 2.71 -19.11 21.73
C VAL A 492 1.35 -19.79 21.78
N SER A 493 0.40 -19.26 22.58
CA SER A 493 -0.95 -19.78 22.57
C SER A 493 -1.49 -19.72 21.14
N LEU A 494 -2.01 -20.83 20.62
CA LEU A 494 -2.54 -20.96 19.26
C LEU A 494 -3.71 -19.99 18.99
N GLU A 495 -4.21 -19.34 20.02
CA GLU A 495 -5.30 -18.37 20.04
C GLU A 495 -4.81 -16.92 19.88
N GLU A 496 -3.50 -16.69 19.94
CA GLU A 496 -2.87 -15.40 19.66
C GLU A 496 -2.17 -15.47 18.30
N SER A 497 -2.58 -14.64 17.36
CA SER A 497 -1.80 -14.49 16.13
C SER A 497 -0.55 -13.66 16.42
N GLU A 498 0.63 -14.13 16.05
CA GLU A 498 1.88 -13.36 16.11
C GLU A 498 1.75 -11.98 15.43
N VAL A 499 0.83 -11.86 14.50
CA VAL A 499 0.57 -10.63 13.73
C VAL A 499 -0.45 -9.71 14.40
N GLY A 500 -1.18 -10.17 15.45
CA GLY A 500 -2.13 -9.36 16.22
C GLY A 500 -3.34 -8.81 15.43
N ILE A 501 -3.75 -9.50 14.35
CA ILE A 501 -4.88 -9.09 13.46
C ILE A 501 -6.20 -9.81 13.78
N SER A 502 -6.29 -10.48 14.91
CA SER A 502 -7.47 -11.27 15.30
C SER A 502 -8.78 -10.46 15.27
N SER A 503 -8.71 -9.15 15.52
CA SER A 503 -9.89 -8.28 15.53
C SER A 503 -10.49 -8.00 14.16
N ILE A 504 -9.74 -8.10 13.08
CA ILE A 504 -10.20 -7.80 11.71
C ILE A 504 -10.56 -9.04 10.90
N ILE A 505 -10.22 -10.24 11.41
CA ILE A 505 -10.53 -11.52 10.78
C ILE A 505 -11.98 -11.92 11.11
N ASP A 506 -12.73 -12.38 10.13
CA ASP A 506 -14.12 -12.80 10.27
C ASP A 506 -14.24 -14.27 10.65
N THR A 507 -13.47 -15.15 10.03
CA THR A 507 -13.43 -16.58 10.34
C THR A 507 -12.01 -17.03 10.67
N TRP A 508 -11.84 -17.77 11.73
CA TRP A 508 -10.53 -18.27 12.16
C TRP A 508 -10.57 -19.76 12.40
N LEU A 509 -9.77 -20.48 11.64
CA LEU A 509 -9.58 -21.91 11.73
C LEU A 509 -8.19 -22.20 12.29
N VAL A 510 -8.11 -23.15 13.18
CA VAL A 510 -6.84 -23.61 13.78
C VAL A 510 -6.58 -25.05 13.39
N VAL A 511 -5.37 -25.29 12.86
CA VAL A 511 -4.89 -26.63 12.54
C VAL A 511 -3.66 -26.91 13.40
N ARG A 512 -3.70 -27.97 14.20
CA ARG A 512 -2.61 -28.32 15.10
C ARG A 512 -2.31 -29.81 15.08
N ASP A 513 -1.08 -30.15 15.37
CA ASP A 513 -0.70 -31.52 15.67
C ASP A 513 -0.97 -31.81 17.14
N VAL A 514 -1.57 -32.94 17.42
CA VAL A 514 -1.86 -33.44 18.76
C VAL A 514 -1.25 -34.85 18.89
N GLU A 515 -0.52 -35.10 19.95
CA GLU A 515 0.02 -36.42 20.22
C GLU A 515 -1.01 -37.23 21.03
N VAL A 516 -1.42 -38.38 20.51
CA VAL A 516 -2.37 -39.31 21.12
C VAL A 516 -1.78 -40.71 21.04
N ASN A 517 -1.55 -41.36 22.18
CA ASN A 517 -1.01 -42.74 22.28
C ASN A 517 0.31 -42.96 21.49
N GLY A 518 1.17 -41.94 21.41
CA GLY A 518 2.43 -42.01 20.68
C GLY A 518 2.31 -41.81 19.17
N GLU A 519 1.12 -41.51 18.67
CA GLU A 519 0.87 -41.13 17.28
C GLU A 519 0.58 -39.64 17.19
N ARG A 520 1.09 -39.01 16.12
CA ARG A 520 0.85 -37.60 15.82
C ARG A 520 -0.35 -37.46 14.92
N ILE A 521 -1.43 -36.91 15.44
CA ILE A 521 -2.70 -36.71 14.75
C ILE A 521 -2.88 -35.23 14.49
N ARG A 522 -3.30 -34.86 13.28
CA ARG A 522 -3.69 -33.49 12.97
C ARG A 522 -5.12 -33.23 13.40
N ALA A 523 -5.37 -32.11 14.04
CA ALA A 523 -6.69 -31.69 14.50
C ALA A 523 -7.04 -30.32 13.90
N LEU A 524 -8.30 -30.16 13.47
CA LEU A 524 -8.86 -28.90 12.98
C LEU A 524 -10.08 -28.51 13.81
N TYR A 525 -10.18 -27.23 14.16
CA TYR A 525 -11.37 -26.65 14.79
C TYR A 525 -11.59 -25.20 14.36
N VAL A 526 -12.83 -24.73 14.52
CA VAL A 526 -13.23 -23.35 14.28
C VAL A 526 -13.08 -22.56 15.57
N LEU A 527 -12.11 -21.63 15.62
CA LEU A 527 -11.91 -20.78 16.79
C LEU A 527 -12.94 -19.65 16.83
N LYS A 528 -13.29 -19.12 15.65
CA LYS A 528 -14.16 -17.97 15.52
C LYS A 528 -14.83 -17.96 14.14
N ALA A 529 -16.12 -17.61 14.10
CA ALA A 529 -16.84 -17.30 12.86
C ALA A 529 -17.86 -16.20 13.15
N ARG A 530 -17.61 -15.00 12.65
CA ARG A 530 -18.49 -13.84 12.88
C ARG A 530 -19.79 -13.98 12.09
N GLY A 531 -20.90 -13.65 12.77
CA GLY A 531 -22.21 -13.61 12.13
C GLY A 531 -22.82 -14.95 11.74
N MET A 532 -22.17 -16.09 12.14
CA MET A 532 -22.65 -17.42 11.83
C MET A 532 -22.46 -18.41 12.99
N ALA A 533 -23.40 -19.34 13.12
CA ALA A 533 -23.24 -20.49 14.00
C ALA A 533 -22.19 -21.42 13.40
N HIS A 534 -21.33 -21.97 14.22
CA HIS A 534 -20.28 -22.90 13.83
C HIS A 534 -20.12 -24.02 14.87
N SER A 535 -19.51 -25.10 14.43
CA SER A 535 -19.23 -26.25 15.30
C SER A 535 -18.08 -25.92 16.26
N ASN A 536 -18.27 -26.23 17.54
CA ASN A 536 -17.19 -26.18 18.56
C ASN A 536 -16.40 -27.51 18.66
N GLN A 537 -16.69 -28.48 17.76
CA GLN A 537 -16.03 -29.77 17.78
C GLN A 537 -14.64 -29.67 17.17
N ILE A 538 -13.69 -30.36 17.79
CA ILE A 538 -12.39 -30.66 17.19
C ILE A 538 -12.62 -31.85 16.26
N ARG A 539 -12.10 -31.78 15.04
CA ARG A 539 -12.13 -32.85 14.04
C ARG A 539 -10.72 -33.33 13.75
N GLU A 540 -10.58 -34.61 13.51
CA GLU A 540 -9.34 -35.14 12.95
C GLU A 540 -9.18 -34.62 11.51
N PHE A 541 -7.95 -34.31 11.13
CA PHE A 541 -7.63 -33.75 9.82
C PHE A 541 -6.73 -34.72 9.07
N LEU A 542 -7.29 -35.40 8.09
CA LEU A 542 -6.59 -36.37 7.26
C LEU A 542 -6.33 -35.81 5.87
N LEU A 543 -5.10 -35.99 5.41
CA LEU A 543 -4.72 -35.74 4.02
C LEU A 543 -4.62 -37.10 3.32
N THR A 544 -5.51 -37.35 2.37
CA THR A 544 -5.57 -38.58 1.59
C THR A 544 -5.26 -38.30 0.14
N ASP A 545 -5.13 -39.32 -0.68
CA ASP A 545 -5.03 -39.19 -2.15
C ASP A 545 -6.36 -38.78 -2.83
N GLN A 546 -7.45 -38.71 -2.05
CA GLN A 546 -8.78 -38.26 -2.46
C GLN A 546 -9.11 -36.84 -1.97
N GLY A 547 -8.18 -36.18 -1.27
CA GLY A 547 -8.36 -34.85 -0.71
C GLY A 547 -8.32 -34.80 0.83
N ILE A 548 -9.05 -33.83 1.38
CA ILE A 548 -9.13 -33.60 2.81
C ILE A 548 -10.37 -34.26 3.40
N GLU A 549 -10.18 -35.08 4.44
CA GLU A 549 -11.23 -35.66 5.24
C GLU A 549 -11.20 -35.12 6.67
N LEU A 550 -12.38 -34.88 7.25
CA LEU A 550 -12.55 -34.37 8.62
C LEU A 550 -13.50 -35.30 9.41
N PRO A 551 -13.06 -36.53 9.76
CA PRO A 551 -13.86 -37.43 10.59
C PRO A 551 -14.07 -36.83 11.99
N PRO A 552 -15.12 -37.30 12.73
CA PRO A 552 -15.27 -36.94 14.12
C PRO A 552 -14.06 -37.39 14.94
N TRP A 553 -13.67 -36.56 15.89
CA TRP A 553 -12.62 -36.96 16.84
C TRP A 553 -13.09 -38.14 17.66
N THR A 554 -12.52 -39.31 17.45
CA THR A 554 -12.79 -40.51 18.27
C THR A 554 -11.85 -40.49 19.47
N GLN A 555 -12.37 -40.10 20.63
CA GLN A 555 -11.66 -40.39 21.90
C GLN A 555 -11.62 -41.91 22.07
N THR A 556 -10.45 -42.51 21.94
CA THR A 556 -10.23 -43.85 22.51
C THR A 556 -10.42 -43.73 24.03
N THR A 557 -11.42 -44.43 24.54
CA THR A 557 -11.79 -44.49 25.95
C THR A 557 -10.75 -45.26 26.76
N ASP A 558 -9.55 -44.70 26.90
CA ASP A 558 -8.66 -45.06 28.00
C ASP A 558 -8.33 -43.78 28.76
N GLY A 559 -9.01 -43.67 29.90
CA GLY A 559 -9.11 -42.48 30.71
C GLY A 559 -7.81 -41.94 31.28
N ARG A 560 -7.15 -41.06 30.50
CA ARG A 560 -6.22 -40.05 31.04
C ARG A 560 -6.29 -38.80 30.18
N THR A 561 -7.13 -37.89 30.60
CA THR A 561 -7.11 -36.51 30.18
C THR A 561 -5.82 -35.89 30.69
N THR A 562 -4.87 -35.60 29.82
CA THR A 562 -3.83 -34.61 30.12
C THR A 562 -4.30 -33.24 29.59
N ARG A 563 -4.44 -32.34 30.56
CA ARG A 563 -4.80 -30.92 30.38
C ARG A 563 -3.74 -30.16 29.59
#